data_7278917092fc99dca46d5e6776a005e7
#
_entry.id   7278917092fc99dca46d5e6776a005e7
#
_cell.length_a   1.000
_cell.length_b   1.000
_cell.length_c   1.000
_cell.angle_alpha   90.00
_cell.angle_beta   90.00
_cell.angle_gamma   90.00
#
_symmetry.space_group_name_H-M   'P 1'
#
loop_
_entity.id
_entity.type
_entity.pdbx_description
1 polymer ?
#
loop_
_entity_poly.entity_id
_entity_poly.type
_entity_poly.pdbx_seq_one_letter_code
_entity_poly.pdbx_strand_id
1 'polypeptide(L)'
;RGEGPSVDDMRTWENLEIVKYEGEDDVTAQDLTGRHIGRCAIDIDGPAKVTGALPFTCDRADADTLYGAFVWSQHSRAKILSMDFSAVESAAGVVRVLTHKDVPGRNTYATFNPEQPVFCDTEVNFLGDMLALVVADTEAHARAAAKLARVEYEPLPGVFEIEDSYALGGRQIIRTIDFSSGDLAAAEKTPGLQTFEGDYYFERQEHAYIEPECAIGEYDESTGVVRVTTCTQSPFEIQNMLAPILDLPAERVRVTGAPIGGGFGGKCDSYVEPHAAIAAFTLHRKVQIPLTRRESLILSTKRHRYHNHYRFGVDGNGIFRTLEAKITSDAGPYTGLSGGVLEQGCIFALGPYRIDAAKLHAYTVRTNTVQGGAFRGFGINQSANCIETMIDEAAERLGIDS
;
A
#
# COMPACT_ATOMS: atom_id res chain seq x y z
N ARG A 1 6.42 25.53 33.48
CA ARG A 1 7.38 25.04 32.48
C ARG A 1 8.46 24.31 33.25
N GLY A 2 8.37 22.97 33.39
CA GLY A 2 9.45 22.15 33.91
C GLY A 2 10.44 21.90 32.78
N GLU A 3 11.71 22.06 33.05
CA GLU A 3 12.78 21.67 32.13
C GLU A 3 12.68 20.15 31.92
N GLY A 4 12.60 19.73 30.69
CA GLY A 4 12.65 18.32 30.34
C GLY A 4 14.04 17.72 30.65
N PRO A 5 14.15 16.38 30.76
CA PRO A 5 15.40 15.72 31.08
C PRO A 5 16.50 16.11 30.07
N SER A 6 17.71 16.31 30.58
CA SER A 6 18.87 16.68 29.77
C SER A 6 19.30 15.53 28.86
N VAL A 7 19.99 15.82 27.75
CA VAL A 7 20.49 14.80 26.81
C VAL A 7 21.43 13.81 27.48
N ASP A 8 22.08 14.18 28.60
CA ASP A 8 22.95 13.29 29.38
C ASP A 8 22.14 12.29 30.23
N ASP A 9 20.93 12.64 30.64
CA ASP A 9 20.03 11.72 31.35
C ASP A 9 19.51 10.57 30.43
N MET A 10 19.59 10.74 29.12
CA MET A 10 19.18 9.72 28.15
C MET A 10 20.31 8.74 27.74
N ARG A 11 21.53 8.93 28.23
CA ARG A 11 22.70 8.12 27.84
C ARG A 11 23.02 6.95 28.78
N THR A 12 22.37 6.82 29.90
CA THR A 12 22.60 5.73 30.83
C THR A 12 21.50 4.69 30.76
N TRP A 13 21.57 3.82 29.75
CA TRP A 13 20.78 2.59 29.68
C TRP A 13 21.01 1.68 30.90
N GLU A 14 22.04 1.96 31.71
CA GLU A 14 22.40 1.21 32.90
C GLU A 14 21.47 1.46 34.10
N ASN A 15 20.63 2.52 34.06
CA ASN A 15 19.67 2.85 35.11
C ASN A 15 18.21 2.77 34.68
N LEU A 16 17.91 2.15 33.55
CA LEU A 16 16.59 1.60 33.34
C LEU A 16 16.44 0.47 34.36
N GLU A 17 15.91 0.76 35.54
CA GLU A 17 15.11 -0.21 36.24
C GLU A 17 14.08 -0.68 35.20
N ILE A 18 14.38 -1.81 34.55
CA ILE A 18 13.33 -2.60 33.94
C ILE A 18 12.39 -2.79 35.10
N VAL A 19 11.28 -2.02 35.11
CA VAL A 19 10.19 -2.28 36.03
C VAL A 19 9.85 -3.75 35.75
N LYS A 20 10.49 -4.63 36.51
CA LYS A 20 10.02 -6.01 36.60
C LYS A 20 8.59 -5.80 37.06
N TYR A 21 7.68 -6.00 36.13
CA TYR A 21 6.29 -6.16 36.46
C TYR A 21 6.31 -7.40 37.40
N GLU A 22 6.41 -7.14 38.71
CA GLU A 22 6.12 -8.11 39.74
C GLU A 22 4.60 -8.33 39.79
N GLY A 23 4.03 -8.60 38.63
CA GLY A 23 2.77 -9.29 38.52
C GLY A 23 3.14 -10.76 38.69
N GLU A 24 2.66 -11.34 39.77
CA GLU A 24 2.62 -12.77 40.03
C GLU A 24 1.86 -13.49 38.92
N ASP A 25 2.29 -13.52 37.69
CA ASP A 25 1.60 -14.29 36.67
C ASP A 25 2.59 -14.82 35.65
N ASP A 26 3.36 -15.81 36.05
CA ASP A 26 3.73 -16.90 35.17
C ASP A 26 2.41 -17.53 34.68
N VAL A 27 1.95 -17.10 33.49
CA VAL A 27 0.78 -17.68 32.84
C VAL A 27 1.13 -19.08 32.41
N THR A 28 1.02 -20.01 33.35
CA THR A 28 1.09 -21.45 33.05
C THR A 28 -0.23 -21.85 32.36
N ALA A 29 -0.19 -22.90 31.57
CA ALA A 29 -1.37 -23.44 30.87
C ALA A 29 -2.58 -23.74 31.77
N GLN A 30 -2.44 -23.64 33.08
CA GLN A 30 -3.49 -23.83 34.08
C GLN A 30 -4.30 -22.55 34.38
N ASP A 31 -3.82 -21.36 33.97
CA ASP A 31 -4.51 -20.08 34.18
C ASP A 31 -5.58 -19.75 33.13
N LEU A 32 -5.92 -20.68 32.26
CA LEU A 32 -6.99 -20.53 31.26
C LEU A 32 -8.41 -20.54 31.86
N THR A 33 -8.55 -20.69 33.16
CA THR A 33 -9.85 -20.74 33.85
C THR A 33 -10.29 -19.36 34.32
N GLY A 34 -10.60 -18.44 33.42
CA GLY A 34 -11.67 -17.51 33.69
C GLY A 34 -11.36 -16.02 33.86
N ARG A 35 -10.13 -15.49 33.68
CA ARG A 35 -9.88 -14.04 33.69
C ARG A 35 -8.81 -13.63 32.69
N HIS A 36 -9.23 -13.42 31.44
CA HIS A 36 -8.32 -12.97 30.38
C HIS A 36 -8.30 -11.44 30.22
N ILE A 37 -9.36 -10.75 30.69
CA ILE A 37 -9.49 -9.29 30.58
C ILE A 37 -8.74 -8.64 31.74
N GLY A 38 -7.88 -7.64 31.42
CA GLY A 38 -7.12 -6.88 32.40
C GLY A 38 -5.77 -7.51 32.82
N ARG A 39 -5.31 -8.56 32.14
CA ARG A 39 -3.98 -9.16 32.32
C ARG A 39 -3.04 -8.81 31.19
N CYS A 40 -1.77 -8.59 31.49
CA CYS A 40 -0.70 -8.53 30.48
C CYS A 40 -0.38 -9.96 30.03
N ALA A 41 -0.76 -10.29 28.79
CA ALA A 41 -0.31 -11.52 28.16
C ALA A 41 1.04 -11.28 27.47
N ILE A 42 1.98 -12.22 27.61
CA ILE A 42 3.22 -12.21 26.86
C ILE A 42 2.90 -12.50 25.39
N ASP A 43 3.45 -11.68 24.47
CA ASP A 43 3.36 -11.95 23.04
C ASP A 43 3.97 -13.32 22.74
N ILE A 44 3.17 -14.20 22.14
CA ILE A 44 3.54 -15.59 21.83
C ILE A 44 4.84 -15.67 21.01
N ASP A 45 5.03 -14.70 20.10
CA ASP A 45 6.21 -14.62 19.24
C ASP A 45 7.32 -13.73 19.83
N GLY A 46 7.07 -13.09 20.98
CA GLY A 46 7.97 -12.11 21.59
C GLY A 46 9.39 -12.64 21.79
N PRO A 47 9.60 -13.80 22.45
CA PRO A 47 10.92 -14.36 22.63
C PRO A 47 11.64 -14.66 21.31
N ALA A 48 10.94 -15.19 20.31
CA ALA A 48 11.52 -15.49 19.00
C ALA A 48 11.88 -14.20 18.22
N LYS A 49 11.08 -13.15 18.36
CA LYS A 49 11.36 -11.83 17.74
C LYS A 49 12.63 -11.20 18.30
N VAL A 50 12.77 -11.12 19.63
CA VAL A 50 13.89 -10.42 20.26
C VAL A 50 15.21 -11.20 20.19
N THR A 51 15.16 -12.50 19.96
CA THR A 51 16.34 -13.36 19.78
C THR A 51 16.72 -13.55 18.31
N GLY A 52 15.92 -13.04 17.36
CA GLY A 52 16.12 -13.26 15.93
C GLY A 52 15.80 -14.68 15.45
N ALA A 53 15.12 -15.48 16.27
CA ALA A 53 14.74 -16.86 15.93
C ALA A 53 13.45 -16.97 15.10
N LEU A 54 12.66 -15.89 15.00
CA LEU A 54 11.43 -15.86 14.22
C LEU A 54 11.74 -15.74 12.73
N PRO A 55 11.41 -16.76 11.89
CA PRO A 55 11.71 -16.70 10.47
C PRO A 55 10.69 -15.83 9.73
N PHE A 56 11.14 -14.77 9.07
CA PHE A 56 10.37 -13.98 8.10
C PHE A 56 10.29 -14.70 6.74
N THR A 57 9.58 -14.12 5.78
CA THR A 57 9.39 -14.78 4.48
C THR A 57 10.71 -15.07 3.78
N CYS A 58 11.65 -14.11 3.77
CA CYS A 58 12.95 -14.27 3.10
C CYS A 58 13.84 -15.36 3.75
N ASP A 59 13.62 -15.69 5.02
CA ASP A 59 14.43 -16.67 5.77
C ASP A 59 14.02 -18.13 5.50
N ARG A 60 12.98 -18.38 4.68
CA ARG A 60 12.35 -19.68 4.47
C ARG A 60 12.82 -20.41 3.21
N ALA A 61 13.85 -19.89 2.53
CA ALA A 61 14.49 -20.60 1.42
C ALA A 61 15.23 -21.84 1.94
N ASP A 62 15.29 -22.87 1.10
CA ASP A 62 16.07 -24.07 1.30
C ASP A 62 17.02 -24.29 0.11
N ALA A 63 17.78 -25.39 0.14
CA ALA A 63 18.79 -25.68 -0.87
C ALA A 63 18.23 -25.88 -2.31
N ASP A 64 16.96 -26.25 -2.42
CA ASP A 64 16.28 -26.52 -3.70
C ASP A 64 15.46 -25.32 -4.19
N THR A 65 15.45 -24.22 -3.44
CA THR A 65 14.70 -23.01 -3.76
C THR A 65 15.32 -22.29 -4.96
N LEU A 66 14.50 -22.01 -5.96
CA LEU A 66 14.83 -21.10 -7.07
C LEU A 66 14.51 -19.65 -6.68
N TYR A 67 15.14 -18.72 -7.38
CA TYR A 67 14.96 -17.28 -7.12
C TYR A 67 14.47 -16.55 -8.34
N GLY A 68 13.50 -15.63 -8.13
CA GLY A 68 12.95 -14.78 -9.16
C GLY A 68 13.48 -13.35 -9.09
N ALA A 69 13.74 -12.74 -10.24
CA ALA A 69 14.03 -11.31 -10.39
C ALA A 69 13.30 -10.74 -11.60
N PHE A 70 12.81 -9.50 -11.48
CA PHE A 70 11.99 -8.88 -12.52
C PHE A 70 12.80 -8.14 -13.58
N VAL A 71 12.27 -8.17 -14.81
CA VAL A 71 12.57 -7.19 -15.84
C VAL A 71 11.54 -6.07 -15.72
N TRP A 72 12.00 -4.89 -15.31
CA TRP A 72 11.17 -3.71 -15.02
C TRP A 72 11.00 -2.82 -16.24
N SER A 73 9.88 -2.09 -16.28
CA SER A 73 9.71 -0.98 -17.20
C SER A 73 10.83 0.06 -17.04
N GLN A 74 11.28 0.62 -18.16
CA GLN A 74 12.24 1.73 -18.21
C GLN A 74 11.56 3.09 -18.43
N HIS A 75 10.25 3.10 -18.66
CA HIS A 75 9.46 4.27 -18.96
C HIS A 75 8.25 4.39 -18.01
N SER A 76 7.90 5.62 -17.68
CA SER A 76 6.67 5.92 -16.95
C SER A 76 5.42 5.74 -17.81
N ARG A 77 5.54 5.85 -19.15
CA ARG A 77 4.51 5.49 -20.11
C ARG A 77 5.12 5.23 -21.47
N ALA A 78 4.88 4.05 -22.02
CA ALA A 78 5.34 3.70 -23.36
C ALA A 78 4.58 2.50 -23.91
N LYS A 79 4.48 2.39 -25.25
CA LYS A 79 4.12 1.11 -25.88
C LYS A 79 5.36 0.21 -25.92
N ILE A 80 5.14 -1.07 -25.76
CA ILE A 80 6.15 -2.10 -25.93
C ILE A 80 6.12 -2.52 -27.41
N LEU A 81 7.21 -2.31 -28.13
CA LEU A 81 7.35 -2.69 -29.54
C LEU A 81 7.87 -4.11 -29.68
N SER A 82 8.89 -4.46 -28.92
CA SER A 82 9.46 -5.81 -28.87
C SER A 82 10.13 -6.10 -27.53
N MET A 83 10.20 -7.39 -27.18
CA MET A 83 10.94 -7.91 -26.03
C MET A 83 11.80 -9.08 -26.49
N ASP A 84 13.12 -9.00 -26.28
CA ASP A 84 14.09 -10.07 -26.57
C ASP A 84 14.74 -10.54 -25.27
N PHE A 85 14.52 -11.81 -24.94
CA PHE A 85 15.06 -12.48 -23.77
C PHE A 85 16.13 -13.54 -24.11
N SER A 86 16.57 -13.65 -25.35
CA SER A 86 17.52 -14.68 -25.79
C SER A 86 18.83 -14.68 -25.00
N ALA A 87 19.37 -13.50 -24.70
CA ALA A 87 20.54 -13.35 -23.85
C ALA A 87 20.28 -13.71 -22.38
N VAL A 88 19.06 -13.46 -21.88
CA VAL A 88 18.63 -13.82 -20.53
C VAL A 88 18.54 -15.34 -20.39
N GLU A 89 17.86 -16.00 -21.33
CA GLU A 89 17.66 -17.46 -21.35
C GLU A 89 18.97 -18.24 -21.42
N SER A 90 20.00 -17.64 -22.08
CA SER A 90 21.33 -18.23 -22.22
C SER A 90 22.26 -17.93 -21.06
N ALA A 91 21.87 -17.12 -20.10
CA ALA A 91 22.71 -16.72 -18.98
C ALA A 91 22.87 -17.83 -17.95
N ALA A 92 24.01 -17.83 -17.26
CA ALA A 92 24.35 -18.85 -16.27
C ALA A 92 23.31 -18.93 -15.16
N GLY A 93 22.89 -20.15 -14.81
CA GLY A 93 21.98 -20.43 -13.72
C GLY A 93 20.51 -20.13 -14.01
N VAL A 94 20.17 -19.56 -15.18
CA VAL A 94 18.77 -19.28 -15.55
C VAL A 94 18.04 -20.59 -15.85
N VAL A 95 16.88 -20.76 -15.23
CA VAL A 95 16.01 -21.91 -15.41
C VAL A 95 14.89 -21.59 -16.40
N ARG A 96 14.27 -20.40 -16.26
CA ARG A 96 13.15 -19.97 -17.11
C ARG A 96 12.99 -18.45 -17.09
N VAL A 97 12.51 -17.91 -18.22
CA VAL A 97 11.94 -16.55 -18.28
C VAL A 97 10.42 -16.71 -18.42
N LEU A 98 9.66 -16.09 -17.52
CA LEU A 98 8.20 -16.11 -17.53
C LEU A 98 7.69 -14.73 -17.96
N THR A 99 6.66 -14.72 -18.80
CA THR A 99 6.06 -13.53 -19.41
C THR A 99 4.54 -13.62 -19.35
N HIS A 100 3.83 -12.65 -19.93
CA HIS A 100 2.37 -12.69 -20.07
C HIS A 100 1.85 -13.99 -20.73
N LYS A 101 2.67 -14.67 -21.54
CA LYS A 101 2.32 -15.94 -22.21
C LYS A 101 2.30 -17.14 -21.28
N ASP A 102 2.95 -17.03 -20.14
CA ASP A 102 3.05 -18.09 -19.13
C ASP A 102 1.99 -17.92 -18.02
N VAL A 103 1.13 -16.90 -18.10
CA VAL A 103 0.00 -16.70 -17.18
C VAL A 103 -1.13 -17.65 -17.57
N PRO A 104 -1.51 -18.64 -16.73
CA PRO A 104 -2.48 -19.66 -17.13
C PRO A 104 -3.88 -19.11 -17.37
N GLY A 105 -4.28 -18.11 -16.61
CA GLY A 105 -5.59 -17.49 -16.66
C GLY A 105 -5.56 -16.00 -16.96
N ARG A 106 -6.07 -15.18 -16.04
CA ARG A 106 -6.19 -13.74 -16.24
C ARG A 106 -4.86 -13.02 -15.97
N ASN A 107 -4.33 -12.32 -16.98
CA ASN A 107 -3.08 -11.52 -16.85
C ASN A 107 -3.32 -10.15 -16.19
N THR A 108 -4.21 -10.06 -15.23
CA THR A 108 -4.41 -8.84 -14.45
C THR A 108 -4.69 -9.17 -12.99
N TYR A 109 -4.19 -8.32 -12.10
CA TYR A 109 -4.44 -8.46 -10.67
C TYR A 109 -4.80 -7.12 -10.02
N ALA A 110 -5.42 -7.16 -8.92
CA ALA A 110 -5.59 -6.20 -7.83
C ALA A 110 -6.64 -6.75 -6.87
N THR A 111 -6.66 -6.22 -5.67
CA THR A 111 -7.60 -6.66 -4.63
C THR A 111 -9.07 -6.41 -5.03
N PHE A 112 -9.40 -5.27 -5.62
CA PHE A 112 -10.78 -4.93 -5.99
C PHE A 112 -10.99 -4.72 -7.49
N ASN A 113 -10.11 -3.99 -8.16
CA ASN A 113 -10.22 -3.70 -9.59
C ASN A 113 -9.02 -4.29 -10.32
N PRO A 114 -9.13 -5.47 -10.92
CA PRO A 114 -8.00 -6.16 -11.55
C PRO A 114 -7.63 -5.53 -12.89
N GLU A 115 -6.95 -4.39 -12.85
CA GLU A 115 -6.51 -3.63 -14.02
C GLU A 115 -5.00 -3.73 -14.25
N GLN A 116 -4.21 -3.91 -13.16
CA GLN A 116 -2.77 -3.98 -13.25
C GLN A 116 -2.35 -5.30 -13.92
N PRO A 117 -1.59 -5.27 -15.01
CA PRO A 117 -1.08 -6.48 -15.63
C PRO A 117 -0.15 -7.25 -14.69
N VAL A 118 -0.24 -8.58 -14.67
CA VAL A 118 0.78 -9.42 -14.01
C VAL A 118 2.10 -9.24 -14.75
N PHE A 119 2.06 -9.35 -16.07
CA PHE A 119 3.15 -8.97 -16.96
C PHE A 119 2.63 -8.09 -18.09
N CYS A 120 3.24 -6.93 -18.29
CA CYS A 120 2.90 -6.05 -19.39
C CYS A 120 3.33 -6.63 -20.73
N ASP A 121 2.46 -6.53 -21.73
CA ASP A 121 2.68 -7.05 -23.07
C ASP A 121 2.57 -5.99 -24.18
N THR A 122 1.80 -4.93 -23.95
CA THR A 122 1.50 -3.92 -24.96
C THR A 122 1.90 -2.50 -24.56
N GLU A 123 1.66 -2.11 -23.31
CA GLU A 123 1.92 -0.77 -22.79
C GLU A 123 2.41 -0.86 -21.34
N VAL A 124 3.29 0.06 -20.94
CA VAL A 124 3.68 0.29 -19.56
C VAL A 124 3.16 1.65 -19.12
N ASN A 125 2.74 1.75 -17.85
CA ASN A 125 2.07 2.93 -17.29
C ASN A 125 2.82 3.56 -16.12
N PHE A 126 3.86 2.89 -15.59
CA PHE A 126 4.79 3.45 -14.61
C PHE A 126 6.08 2.60 -14.55
N LEU A 127 7.09 3.10 -13.83
CA LEU A 127 8.40 2.43 -13.71
C LEU A 127 8.37 1.09 -12.96
N GLY A 128 7.30 0.83 -12.18
CA GLY A 128 7.11 -0.43 -11.46
C GLY A 128 6.39 -1.51 -12.24
N ASP A 129 6.01 -1.26 -13.49
CA ASP A 129 5.41 -2.29 -14.36
C ASP A 129 6.43 -3.38 -14.69
N MET A 130 5.98 -4.63 -14.61
CA MET A 130 6.79 -5.83 -14.80
C MET A 130 6.57 -6.42 -16.18
N LEU A 131 7.66 -6.73 -16.90
CA LEU A 131 7.63 -7.27 -18.25
C LEU A 131 7.86 -8.77 -18.26
N ALA A 132 8.72 -9.25 -17.39
CA ALA A 132 9.06 -10.67 -17.25
C ALA A 132 9.60 -10.96 -15.85
N LEU A 133 9.54 -12.24 -15.46
CA LEU A 133 10.22 -12.81 -14.30
C LEU A 133 11.30 -13.76 -14.77
N VAL A 134 12.54 -13.49 -14.38
CA VAL A 134 13.68 -14.38 -14.62
C VAL A 134 13.84 -15.28 -13.41
N VAL A 135 13.71 -16.58 -13.58
CA VAL A 135 13.89 -17.58 -12.53
C VAL A 135 15.23 -18.27 -12.71
N ALA A 136 16.04 -18.29 -11.67
CA ALA A 136 17.38 -18.88 -11.68
C ALA A 136 17.67 -19.69 -10.39
N ASP A 137 18.80 -20.40 -10.39
CA ASP A 137 19.27 -21.21 -9.27
C ASP A 137 19.71 -20.38 -8.04
N THR A 138 20.07 -19.11 -8.27
CA THR A 138 20.44 -18.16 -7.21
C THR A 138 19.84 -16.79 -7.49
N GLU A 139 19.62 -16.00 -6.42
CA GLU A 139 19.20 -14.62 -6.53
C GLU A 139 20.18 -13.78 -7.37
N ALA A 140 21.48 -14.01 -7.20
CA ALA A 140 22.50 -13.29 -7.94
C ALA A 140 22.42 -13.56 -9.44
N HIS A 141 22.22 -14.81 -9.86
CA HIS A 141 22.04 -15.17 -11.26
C HIS A 141 20.75 -14.57 -11.83
N ALA A 142 19.61 -14.66 -11.13
CA ALA A 142 18.34 -14.08 -11.56
C ALA A 142 18.48 -12.58 -11.81
N ARG A 143 19.06 -11.83 -10.86
CA ARG A 143 19.26 -10.38 -10.94
C ARG A 143 20.28 -9.98 -12.02
N ALA A 144 21.34 -10.76 -12.20
CA ALA A 144 22.32 -10.49 -13.25
C ALA A 144 21.72 -10.72 -14.64
N ALA A 145 21.00 -11.83 -14.82
CA ALA A 145 20.36 -12.19 -16.07
C ALA A 145 19.24 -11.22 -16.46
N ALA A 146 18.42 -10.75 -15.52
CA ALA A 146 17.34 -9.78 -15.80
C ALA A 146 17.85 -8.50 -16.48
N LYS A 147 19.08 -8.08 -16.20
CA LYS A 147 19.70 -6.90 -16.83
C LYS A 147 20.09 -7.10 -18.31
N LEU A 148 20.07 -8.34 -18.79
CA LEU A 148 20.40 -8.66 -20.19
C LEU A 148 19.20 -8.55 -21.12
N ALA A 149 17.99 -8.40 -20.57
CA ALA A 149 16.78 -8.21 -21.35
C ALA A 149 16.87 -6.96 -22.23
N ARG A 150 16.40 -7.09 -23.45
CA ARG A 150 16.31 -5.97 -24.39
C ARG A 150 14.84 -5.73 -24.69
N VAL A 151 14.41 -4.50 -24.49
CA VAL A 151 13.02 -4.08 -24.74
C VAL A 151 13.06 -2.81 -25.58
N GLU A 152 12.31 -2.82 -26.67
CA GLU A 152 12.14 -1.64 -27.52
C GLU A 152 10.80 -0.98 -27.18
N TYR A 153 10.84 0.34 -27.00
CA TYR A 153 9.70 1.12 -26.61
C TYR A 153 9.41 2.26 -27.59
N GLU A 154 8.12 2.61 -27.73
CA GLU A 154 7.65 3.88 -28.26
C GLU A 154 7.18 4.74 -27.08
N PRO A 155 7.96 5.73 -26.61
CA PRO A 155 7.54 6.58 -25.51
C PRO A 155 6.23 7.31 -25.79
N LEU A 156 5.35 7.37 -24.81
CA LEU A 156 4.08 8.09 -24.88
C LEU A 156 4.08 9.25 -23.88
N PRO A 157 3.30 10.32 -24.14
CA PRO A 157 3.12 11.40 -23.16
C PRO A 157 2.53 10.84 -21.86
N GLY A 158 3.26 11.03 -20.75
CA GLY A 158 2.80 10.70 -19.42
C GLY A 158 2.03 11.86 -18.79
N VAL A 159 1.11 11.54 -17.88
CA VAL A 159 0.38 12.51 -17.07
C VAL A 159 0.85 12.37 -15.62
N PHE A 160 1.36 13.45 -15.04
CA PHE A 160 1.99 13.42 -13.71
C PHE A 160 1.28 14.31 -12.69
N GLU A 161 0.48 15.29 -13.14
CA GLU A 161 -0.25 16.20 -12.26
C GLU A 161 -1.74 15.84 -12.19
N ILE A 162 -2.32 16.06 -11.01
CA ILE A 162 -3.74 15.77 -10.73
C ILE A 162 -4.64 16.60 -11.66
N GLU A 163 -4.33 17.88 -11.81
CA GLU A 163 -5.12 18.84 -12.59
C GLU A 163 -5.11 18.47 -14.08
N ASP A 164 -3.96 18.11 -14.61
CA ASP A 164 -3.83 17.67 -16.01
C ASP A 164 -4.63 16.41 -16.27
N SER A 165 -4.57 15.46 -15.34
CA SER A 165 -5.33 14.23 -15.43
C SER A 165 -6.84 14.48 -15.37
N TYR A 166 -7.28 15.34 -14.46
CA TYR A 166 -8.70 15.72 -14.35
C TYR A 166 -9.21 16.40 -15.62
N ALA A 167 -8.41 17.29 -16.20
CA ALA A 167 -8.76 18.01 -17.44
C ALA A 167 -8.98 17.07 -18.64
N LEU A 168 -8.30 15.91 -18.66
CA LEU A 168 -8.51 14.90 -19.69
C LEU A 168 -9.86 14.18 -19.56
N GLY A 169 -10.43 14.13 -18.36
CA GLY A 169 -11.73 13.50 -18.08
C GLY A 169 -11.78 12.00 -18.43
N GLY A 170 -12.99 11.48 -18.60
CA GLY A 170 -13.21 10.10 -19.05
C GLY A 170 -12.55 9.05 -18.15
N ARG A 171 -11.70 8.19 -18.74
CA ARG A 171 -11.03 7.10 -18.03
C ARG A 171 -10.00 7.56 -16.99
N GLN A 172 -9.60 8.83 -17.02
CA GLN A 172 -8.66 9.37 -16.02
C GLN A 172 -9.36 9.58 -14.66
N ILE A 173 -10.68 9.75 -14.64
CA ILE A 173 -11.45 9.86 -13.39
C ILE A 173 -11.89 8.46 -12.96
N ILE A 174 -11.36 7.98 -11.83
CA ILE A 174 -11.63 6.64 -11.27
C ILE A 174 -12.91 6.66 -10.43
N ARG A 175 -13.04 7.66 -9.57
CA ARG A 175 -14.13 7.78 -8.61
C ARG A 175 -14.50 9.25 -8.44
N THR A 176 -15.81 9.53 -8.33
CA THR A 176 -16.35 10.83 -7.93
C THR A 176 -17.32 10.61 -6.78
N ILE A 177 -17.27 11.50 -5.78
CA ILE A 177 -18.17 11.51 -4.62
C ILE A 177 -18.68 12.93 -4.47
N ASP A 178 -19.99 13.09 -4.45
CA ASP A 178 -20.69 14.32 -4.16
C ASP A 178 -21.52 14.12 -2.89
N PHE A 179 -21.40 15.04 -1.95
CA PHE A 179 -22.16 15.04 -0.71
C PHE A 179 -22.65 16.47 -0.41
N SER A 180 -23.85 16.59 0.12
CA SER A 180 -24.36 17.84 0.66
C SER A 180 -25.30 17.59 1.84
N SER A 181 -25.26 18.46 2.83
CA SER A 181 -26.11 18.44 4.01
C SER A 181 -26.44 19.86 4.42
N GLY A 182 -27.66 20.10 4.90
CA GLY A 182 -28.14 21.43 5.26
C GLY A 182 -28.40 22.35 4.06
N ASP A 183 -28.65 23.63 4.35
CA ASP A 183 -28.81 24.69 3.35
C ASP A 183 -27.63 25.65 3.42
N LEU A 184 -26.65 25.42 2.53
CA LEU A 184 -25.41 26.20 2.49
C LEU A 184 -25.69 27.68 2.24
N ALA A 185 -26.62 28.01 1.30
CA ALA A 185 -26.94 29.37 0.94
C ALA A 185 -27.65 30.13 2.07
N ALA A 186 -28.39 29.43 2.94
CA ALA A 186 -28.98 30.02 4.13
C ALA A 186 -27.91 30.19 5.23
N ALA A 187 -27.05 29.17 5.45
CA ALA A 187 -26.01 29.23 6.47
C ALA A 187 -24.95 30.31 6.19
N GLU A 188 -24.64 30.58 4.93
CA GLU A 188 -23.74 31.68 4.51
C GLU A 188 -24.26 33.09 4.86
N LYS A 189 -25.55 33.22 5.09
CA LYS A 189 -26.16 34.49 5.50
C LYS A 189 -26.16 34.72 7.01
N THR A 190 -25.52 33.81 7.78
CA THR A 190 -25.41 33.96 9.23
C THR A 190 -24.73 35.28 9.59
N PRO A 191 -25.37 36.13 10.44
CA PRO A 191 -24.75 37.38 10.85
C PRO A 191 -23.43 37.16 11.56
N GLY A 192 -22.39 37.90 11.16
CA GLY A 192 -21.06 37.79 11.76
C GLY A 192 -20.28 36.56 11.34
N LEU A 193 -20.69 35.86 10.29
CA LEU A 193 -19.94 34.74 9.71
C LEU A 193 -18.56 35.20 9.26
N GLN A 194 -17.53 34.54 9.75
CA GLN A 194 -16.16 34.64 9.27
C GLN A 194 -15.84 33.41 8.44
N THR A 195 -15.25 33.62 7.27
CA THR A 195 -14.91 32.55 6.35
C THR A 195 -13.39 32.43 6.23
N PHE A 196 -12.92 31.19 6.27
CA PHE A 196 -11.54 30.78 6.12
C PHE A 196 -11.45 29.91 4.87
N GLU A 197 -10.39 30.04 4.11
CA GLU A 197 -10.21 29.31 2.86
C GLU A 197 -8.74 28.94 2.69
N GLY A 198 -8.46 27.71 2.26
CA GLY A 198 -7.08 27.23 2.10
C GLY A 198 -6.95 26.07 1.14
N ASP A 199 -5.79 26.01 0.53
CA ASP A 199 -5.34 24.91 -0.32
C ASP A 199 -4.30 24.09 0.44
N TYR A 200 -4.49 22.76 0.45
CA TYR A 200 -3.66 21.83 1.20
C TYR A 200 -3.11 20.77 0.25
N TYR A 201 -1.79 20.63 0.23
CA TYR A 201 -1.08 19.69 -0.62
C TYR A 201 -0.41 18.61 0.22
N PHE A 202 -0.67 17.36 -0.12
CA PHE A 202 -0.08 16.20 0.54
C PHE A 202 0.64 15.36 -0.49
N GLU A 203 1.95 15.28 -0.33
CA GLU A 203 2.78 14.48 -1.22
C GLU A 203 2.73 12.99 -0.85
N ARG A 204 3.21 12.16 -1.76
CA ARG A 204 3.32 10.73 -1.54
C ARG A 204 4.28 10.42 -0.40
N GLN A 205 3.92 9.45 0.43
CA GLN A 205 4.76 8.95 1.51
C GLN A 205 4.97 7.46 1.36
N GLU A 206 6.19 7.02 1.59
CA GLU A 206 6.60 5.62 1.64
C GLU A 206 6.32 5.05 3.02
N HIS A 207 5.82 3.80 3.09
CA HIS A 207 5.63 3.07 4.35
C HIS A 207 6.96 2.79 5.07
N ALA A 208 8.00 2.53 4.29
CA ALA A 208 9.35 2.26 4.75
C ALA A 208 9.44 1.14 5.82
N TYR A 209 8.57 0.12 5.73
CA TYR A 209 8.70 -1.06 6.57
C TYR A 209 10.08 -1.71 6.40
N ILE A 210 10.64 -2.24 7.49
CA ILE A 210 12.01 -2.79 7.47
C ILE A 210 12.11 -4.01 6.56
N GLU A 211 11.13 -4.89 6.57
CA GLU A 211 11.02 -6.06 5.69
C GLU A 211 10.43 -5.66 4.34
N PRO A 212 11.19 -5.66 3.22
CA PRO A 212 10.62 -5.52 1.87
C PRO A 212 9.69 -6.68 1.54
N GLU A 213 8.96 -6.55 0.43
CA GLU A 213 8.07 -7.58 -0.08
C GLU A 213 8.86 -8.84 -0.46
N CYS A 214 8.30 -9.98 -0.08
CA CYS A 214 8.81 -11.30 -0.44
C CYS A 214 7.66 -12.29 -0.52
N ALA A 215 7.67 -13.15 -1.53
CA ALA A 215 6.77 -14.30 -1.60
C ALA A 215 7.53 -15.57 -2.00
N ILE A 216 7.05 -16.70 -1.49
CA ILE A 216 7.52 -18.05 -1.86
C ILE A 216 6.32 -18.78 -2.45
N GLY A 217 6.44 -19.24 -3.68
CA GLY A 217 5.51 -20.14 -4.32
C GLY A 217 5.99 -21.59 -4.25
N GLU A 218 5.08 -22.52 -4.01
CA GLU A 218 5.33 -23.97 -3.99
C GLU A 218 4.17 -24.67 -4.68
N TYR A 219 4.45 -25.76 -5.43
CA TYR A 219 3.45 -26.62 -6.02
C TYR A 219 3.46 -27.98 -5.35
N ASP A 220 2.30 -28.40 -4.85
CA ASP A 220 2.13 -29.71 -4.23
C ASP A 220 1.65 -30.73 -5.26
N GLU A 221 2.56 -31.53 -5.77
CA GLU A 221 2.29 -32.58 -6.78
C GLU A 221 1.22 -33.59 -6.35
N SER A 222 1.12 -33.86 -5.05
CA SER A 222 0.20 -34.88 -4.54
C SER A 222 -1.26 -34.39 -4.52
N THR A 223 -1.46 -33.09 -4.33
CA THR A 223 -2.78 -32.46 -4.21
C THR A 223 -3.10 -31.53 -5.38
N GLY A 224 -2.08 -31.10 -6.13
CA GLY A 224 -2.17 -30.07 -7.17
C GLY A 224 -2.50 -28.69 -6.60
N VAL A 225 -2.18 -28.43 -5.34
CA VAL A 225 -2.40 -27.14 -4.68
C VAL A 225 -1.19 -26.25 -4.89
N VAL A 226 -1.42 -25.00 -5.31
CA VAL A 226 -0.42 -23.95 -5.29
C VAL A 226 -0.41 -23.29 -3.91
N ARG A 227 0.74 -23.28 -3.24
CA ARG A 227 0.92 -22.64 -1.94
C ARG A 227 1.77 -21.38 -2.12
N VAL A 228 1.34 -20.29 -1.48
CA VAL A 228 2.10 -19.04 -1.44
C VAL A 228 2.28 -18.63 0.00
N THR A 229 3.53 -18.50 0.42
CA THR A 229 3.90 -17.94 1.73
C THR A 229 4.43 -16.53 1.51
N THR A 230 3.85 -15.53 2.19
CA THR A 230 4.18 -14.12 1.97
C THR A 230 3.96 -13.27 3.23
N CYS A 231 4.61 -12.11 3.27
CA CYS A 231 4.46 -11.11 4.33
C CYS A 231 3.26 -10.18 4.05
N THR A 232 2.05 -10.72 4.03
CA THR A 232 0.82 -9.99 3.69
C THR A 232 -0.08 -9.69 4.88
N GLN A 233 -0.82 -8.57 4.81
CA GLN A 233 -1.90 -8.22 5.72
C GLN A 233 -3.28 -8.79 5.27
N SER A 234 -3.38 -9.33 4.03
CA SER A 234 -4.63 -9.70 3.37
C SER A 234 -4.56 -11.08 2.70
N PRO A 235 -4.33 -12.18 3.45
CA PRO A 235 -4.10 -13.50 2.84
C PRO A 235 -5.29 -14.03 2.04
N PHE A 236 -6.53 -13.75 2.45
CA PHE A 236 -7.73 -14.22 1.74
C PHE A 236 -7.99 -13.46 0.45
N GLU A 237 -7.74 -12.16 0.44
CA GLU A 237 -7.84 -11.33 -0.76
C GLU A 237 -6.81 -11.78 -1.81
N ILE A 238 -5.59 -12.10 -1.37
CA ILE A 238 -4.56 -12.66 -2.26
C ILE A 238 -5.00 -14.02 -2.80
N GLN A 239 -5.56 -14.91 -1.99
CA GLN A 239 -6.09 -16.19 -2.45
C GLN A 239 -7.14 -15.99 -3.56
N ASN A 240 -8.12 -15.11 -3.32
CA ASN A 240 -9.17 -14.81 -4.27
C ASN A 240 -8.64 -14.21 -5.57
N MET A 241 -7.57 -13.44 -5.49
CA MET A 241 -6.90 -12.84 -6.65
C MET A 241 -6.09 -13.88 -7.45
N LEU A 242 -5.37 -14.78 -6.78
CA LEU A 242 -4.52 -15.77 -7.42
C LEU A 242 -5.32 -16.85 -8.17
N ALA A 243 -6.48 -17.24 -7.67
CA ALA A 243 -7.31 -18.28 -8.27
C ALA A 243 -7.61 -18.03 -9.76
N PRO A 244 -8.15 -16.86 -10.18
CA PRO A 244 -8.39 -16.57 -11.59
C PRO A 244 -7.12 -16.34 -12.42
N ILE A 245 -6.00 -15.96 -11.80
CA ILE A 245 -4.70 -15.81 -12.49
C ILE A 245 -4.13 -17.17 -12.87
N LEU A 246 -4.30 -18.16 -11.99
CA LEU A 246 -3.83 -19.53 -12.20
C LEU A 246 -4.84 -20.40 -12.96
N ASP A 247 -6.04 -19.89 -13.26
CA ASP A 247 -7.18 -20.67 -13.79
C ASP A 247 -7.51 -21.89 -12.90
N LEU A 248 -7.46 -21.67 -11.56
CA LEU A 248 -7.73 -22.70 -10.56
C LEU A 248 -8.90 -22.29 -9.66
N PRO A 249 -9.67 -23.28 -9.13
CA PRO A 249 -10.61 -22.99 -8.05
C PRO A 249 -9.87 -22.58 -6.77
N ALA A 250 -10.50 -21.74 -5.94
CA ALA A 250 -9.86 -21.16 -4.76
C ALA A 250 -9.32 -22.22 -3.78
N GLU A 251 -9.94 -23.40 -3.71
CA GLU A 251 -9.52 -24.53 -2.87
C GLU A 251 -8.16 -25.12 -3.30
N ARG A 252 -7.75 -24.85 -4.55
CA ARG A 252 -6.44 -25.28 -5.10
C ARG A 252 -5.36 -24.21 -4.92
N VAL A 253 -5.67 -23.11 -4.25
CA VAL A 253 -4.74 -22.01 -3.93
C VAL A 253 -4.72 -21.81 -2.42
N ARG A 254 -3.57 -21.93 -1.80
CA ARG A 254 -3.38 -21.69 -0.36
C ARG A 254 -2.40 -20.56 -0.11
N VAL A 255 -2.85 -19.50 0.56
CA VAL A 255 -1.99 -18.38 0.98
C VAL A 255 -1.75 -18.46 2.48
N THR A 256 -0.50 -18.38 2.88
CA THR A 256 -0.08 -18.37 4.28
C THR A 256 0.65 -17.05 4.59
N GLY A 257 0.11 -16.29 5.55
CA GLY A 257 0.79 -15.12 6.08
C GLY A 257 1.97 -15.54 6.95
N ALA A 258 3.18 -15.09 6.62
CA ALA A 258 4.36 -15.18 7.48
C ALA A 258 4.35 -14.04 8.51
N PRO A 259 5.19 -14.05 9.55
CA PRO A 259 5.44 -12.88 10.37
C PRO A 259 5.77 -11.65 9.51
N ILE A 260 5.25 -10.49 9.87
CA ILE A 260 5.35 -9.27 9.07
C ILE A 260 6.30 -8.30 9.75
N GLY A 261 7.38 -7.92 9.06
CA GLY A 261 8.37 -6.94 9.51
C GLY A 261 7.97 -5.49 9.23
N GLY A 262 6.71 -5.14 9.56
CA GLY A 262 6.06 -3.89 9.27
C GLY A 262 5.19 -3.97 8.00
N GLY A 263 4.07 -3.28 8.00
CA GLY A 263 3.13 -3.24 6.86
C GLY A 263 2.46 -1.89 6.71
N PHE A 264 1.90 -1.35 7.80
CA PHE A 264 1.28 -0.03 7.90
C PHE A 264 0.21 0.25 6.82
N GLY A 265 -0.40 -0.82 6.29
CA GLY A 265 -1.32 -0.80 5.16
C GLY A 265 -0.68 -1.17 3.83
N GLY A 266 0.63 -0.94 3.62
CA GLY A 266 1.29 -1.21 2.34
C GLY A 266 1.28 -2.68 1.92
N LYS A 267 1.20 -3.61 2.86
CA LYS A 267 1.11 -5.05 2.59
C LYS A 267 -0.34 -5.57 2.54
N CYS A 268 -1.34 -4.67 2.40
CA CYS A 268 -2.71 -5.04 2.02
C CYS A 268 -2.83 -5.28 0.52
N ASP A 269 -2.03 -4.61 -0.29
CA ASP A 269 -1.93 -4.84 -1.73
C ASP A 269 -1.03 -6.07 -2.02
N SER A 270 -1.13 -6.60 -3.23
CA SER A 270 -0.29 -7.70 -3.72
C SER A 270 0.77 -7.15 -4.68
N TYR A 271 1.95 -7.73 -4.65
CA TYR A 271 3.07 -7.27 -5.50
C TYR A 271 3.79 -8.42 -6.19
N VAL A 272 4.33 -9.37 -5.43
CA VAL A 272 5.16 -10.46 -5.94
C VAL A 272 4.47 -11.83 -5.88
N GLU A 273 3.35 -11.92 -5.18
CA GLU A 273 2.59 -13.14 -4.96
C GLU A 273 2.09 -13.79 -6.26
N PRO A 274 1.52 -13.03 -7.23
CA PRO A 274 1.09 -13.61 -8.51
C PRO A 274 2.25 -14.27 -9.25
N HIS A 275 3.40 -13.63 -9.23
CA HIS A 275 4.60 -14.08 -9.94
C HIS A 275 5.20 -15.33 -9.29
N ALA A 276 5.25 -15.38 -7.94
CA ALA A 276 5.69 -16.57 -7.21
C ALA A 276 4.75 -17.76 -7.43
N ALA A 277 3.44 -17.50 -7.45
CA ALA A 277 2.43 -18.52 -7.72
C ALA A 277 2.54 -19.09 -9.15
N ILE A 278 2.64 -18.21 -10.16
CA ILE A 278 2.82 -18.62 -11.58
C ILE A 278 4.11 -19.42 -11.75
N ALA A 279 5.22 -18.93 -11.17
CA ALA A 279 6.52 -19.60 -11.27
C ALA A 279 6.48 -21.00 -10.66
N ALA A 280 5.89 -21.14 -9.47
CA ALA A 280 5.75 -22.44 -8.83
C ALA A 280 4.84 -23.39 -9.59
N PHE A 281 3.71 -22.88 -10.10
CA PHE A 281 2.74 -23.64 -10.90
C PHE A 281 3.33 -24.13 -12.23
N THR A 282 4.12 -23.26 -12.90
CA THR A 282 4.72 -23.59 -14.21
C THR A 282 5.92 -24.52 -14.09
N LEU A 283 6.73 -24.34 -13.04
CA LEU A 283 8.02 -25.08 -12.89
C LEU A 283 7.89 -26.30 -12.01
N HIS A 284 6.79 -26.44 -11.26
CA HIS A 284 6.63 -27.48 -10.23
C HIS A 284 7.79 -27.49 -9.23
N ARG A 285 8.30 -26.29 -8.89
CA ARG A 285 9.42 -26.07 -8.00
C ARG A 285 9.13 -24.93 -7.04
N LYS A 286 9.81 -24.94 -5.90
CA LYS A 286 9.80 -23.84 -4.95
C LYS A 286 10.53 -22.65 -5.53
N VAL A 287 9.87 -21.47 -5.56
CA VAL A 287 10.43 -20.23 -6.09
C VAL A 287 10.23 -19.11 -5.08
N GLN A 288 11.29 -18.42 -4.71
CA GLN A 288 11.27 -17.23 -3.85
C GLN A 288 11.54 -15.97 -4.68
N ILE A 289 10.77 -14.92 -4.43
CA ILE A 289 10.91 -13.61 -5.07
C ILE A 289 11.08 -12.55 -3.99
N PRO A 290 12.33 -12.25 -3.56
CA PRO A 290 12.60 -11.18 -2.61
C PRO A 290 12.81 -9.87 -3.36
N LEU A 291 12.18 -8.77 -2.92
CA LEU A 291 12.48 -7.43 -3.40
C LEU A 291 13.62 -6.81 -2.60
N THR A 292 14.50 -6.09 -3.29
CA THR A 292 15.40 -5.14 -2.63
C THR A 292 14.63 -3.91 -2.17
N ARG A 293 15.18 -3.13 -1.26
CA ARG A 293 14.59 -1.84 -0.85
C ARG A 293 14.32 -0.93 -2.04
N ARG A 294 15.22 -0.89 -3.02
CA ARG A 294 15.05 -0.09 -4.23
C ARG A 294 13.84 -0.54 -5.05
N GLU A 295 13.66 -1.84 -5.22
CA GLU A 295 12.52 -2.40 -5.95
C GLU A 295 11.22 -2.18 -5.19
N SER A 296 11.22 -2.35 -3.87
CA SER A 296 10.10 -2.02 -2.99
C SER A 296 9.67 -0.56 -3.14
N LEU A 297 10.63 0.39 -3.14
CA LEU A 297 10.34 1.82 -3.35
C LEU A 297 9.72 2.13 -4.72
N ILE A 298 10.05 1.36 -5.75
CA ILE A 298 9.53 1.55 -7.11
C ILE A 298 8.14 0.93 -7.27
N LEU A 299 7.94 -0.28 -6.72
CA LEU A 299 6.75 -1.10 -6.97
C LEU A 299 5.63 -0.83 -5.97
N SER A 300 5.95 -0.80 -4.66
CA SER A 300 4.92 -0.78 -3.62
C SER A 300 4.07 0.48 -3.66
N THR A 301 2.82 0.34 -3.30
CA THR A 301 1.89 1.47 -3.21
C THR A 301 2.36 2.48 -2.15
N LYS A 302 1.97 3.74 -2.35
CA LYS A 302 2.32 4.86 -1.46
C LYS A 302 1.06 5.48 -0.88
N ARG A 303 1.20 6.31 0.15
CA ARG A 303 0.11 7.22 0.53
C ARG A 303 -0.29 8.03 -0.69
N HIS A 304 -1.58 8.13 -0.97
CA HIS A 304 -2.08 8.95 -2.08
C HIS A 304 -1.64 10.40 -1.94
N ARG A 305 -1.18 10.99 -3.03
CA ARG A 305 -1.03 12.43 -3.15
C ARG A 305 -2.43 13.05 -3.17
N TYR A 306 -2.64 14.10 -2.38
CA TYR A 306 -3.90 14.83 -2.32
C TYR A 306 -3.66 16.32 -2.59
N HIS A 307 -4.63 16.92 -3.27
CA HIS A 307 -4.81 18.37 -3.34
C HIS A 307 -6.23 18.66 -2.88
N ASN A 308 -6.37 19.34 -1.74
CA ASN A 308 -7.63 19.64 -1.11
C ASN A 308 -7.81 21.15 -1.01
N HIS A 309 -8.98 21.64 -1.40
CA HIS A 309 -9.40 23.02 -1.20
C HIS A 309 -10.56 23.02 -0.22
N TYR A 310 -10.45 23.81 0.84
CA TYR A 310 -11.47 23.92 1.89
C TYR A 310 -11.88 25.37 2.08
N ARG A 311 -13.18 25.58 2.29
CA ARG A 311 -13.77 26.85 2.70
C ARG A 311 -14.68 26.60 3.90
N PHE A 312 -14.33 27.19 5.04
CA PHE A 312 -14.93 26.93 6.35
C PHE A 312 -15.50 28.22 6.95
N GLY A 313 -16.74 28.19 7.40
CA GLY A 313 -17.43 29.36 7.97
C GLY A 313 -17.79 29.14 9.44
N VAL A 314 -17.35 30.08 10.30
CA VAL A 314 -17.58 30.09 11.75
C VAL A 314 -18.24 31.41 12.15
N ASP A 315 -19.26 31.39 13.02
CA ASP A 315 -19.84 32.63 13.53
C ASP A 315 -19.03 33.23 14.70
N GLY A 316 -19.40 34.43 15.14
CA GLY A 316 -18.69 35.14 16.22
C GLY A 316 -18.70 34.44 17.59
N ASN A 317 -19.45 33.35 17.76
CA ASN A 317 -19.51 32.53 18.97
C ASN A 317 -18.72 31.23 18.82
N GLY A 318 -17.99 31.02 17.73
CA GLY A 318 -17.24 29.80 17.47
C GLY A 318 -18.10 28.64 16.94
N ILE A 319 -19.35 28.87 16.53
CA ILE A 319 -20.21 27.83 15.97
C ILE A 319 -19.92 27.61 14.50
N PHE A 320 -19.69 26.35 14.10
CA PHE A 320 -19.38 25.94 12.73
C PHE A 320 -20.66 25.98 11.88
N ARG A 321 -20.72 26.87 10.90
CA ARG A 321 -21.90 27.12 10.09
C ARG A 321 -21.81 26.48 8.70
N THR A 322 -20.66 26.60 8.05
CA THR A 322 -20.50 26.11 6.68
C THR A 322 -19.19 25.37 6.50
N LEU A 323 -19.22 24.34 5.65
CA LEU A 323 -18.00 23.72 5.10
C LEU A 323 -18.22 23.38 3.64
N GLU A 324 -17.35 23.89 2.80
CA GLU A 324 -17.19 23.41 1.42
C GLU A 324 -15.82 22.78 1.27
N ALA A 325 -15.76 21.60 0.67
CA ALA A 325 -14.50 20.93 0.41
C ALA A 325 -14.46 20.34 -0.99
N LYS A 326 -13.36 20.59 -1.69
CA LYS A 326 -12.99 19.90 -2.92
C LYS A 326 -11.77 19.04 -2.61
N ILE A 327 -11.93 17.72 -2.70
CA ILE A 327 -10.89 16.73 -2.36
C ILE A 327 -10.46 16.04 -3.62
N THR A 328 -9.19 16.07 -3.93
CA THR A 328 -8.62 15.39 -5.09
C THR A 328 -7.51 14.45 -4.69
N SER A 329 -7.49 13.26 -5.27
CA SER A 329 -6.47 12.26 -5.00
C SER A 329 -5.90 11.65 -6.27
N ASP A 330 -4.65 11.22 -6.20
CA ASP A 330 -3.91 10.61 -7.28
C ASP A 330 -3.69 9.11 -7.00
N ALA A 331 -4.34 8.26 -7.79
CA ALA A 331 -4.21 6.81 -7.68
C ALA A 331 -2.90 6.25 -8.24
N GLY A 332 -2.19 7.03 -9.07
CA GLY A 332 -1.19 6.46 -9.96
C GLY A 332 -1.86 5.74 -11.15
N PRO A 333 -1.23 4.74 -11.76
CA PRO A 333 -1.70 4.17 -13.03
C PRO A 333 -2.91 3.25 -12.89
N TYR A 334 -3.10 2.65 -11.73
CA TYR A 334 -4.12 1.62 -11.48
C TYR A 334 -4.99 1.98 -10.29
N THR A 335 -6.25 1.52 -10.32
CA THR A 335 -7.25 1.87 -9.31
C THR A 335 -6.92 1.33 -7.92
N GLY A 336 -6.56 0.06 -7.81
CA GLY A 336 -6.29 -0.59 -6.53
C GLY A 336 -7.34 -0.26 -5.45
N LEU A 337 -6.86 0.20 -4.29
CA LEU A 337 -7.68 0.61 -3.14
C LEU A 337 -8.09 2.09 -3.16
N SER A 338 -7.76 2.84 -4.23
CA SER A 338 -7.89 4.31 -4.25
C SER A 338 -9.32 4.82 -4.05
N GLY A 339 -10.33 4.07 -4.54
CA GLY A 339 -11.73 4.42 -4.32
C GLY A 339 -12.13 4.41 -2.85
N GLY A 340 -11.70 3.39 -2.10
CA GLY A 340 -11.95 3.27 -0.67
C GLY A 340 -11.18 4.31 0.16
N VAL A 341 -9.95 4.65 -0.26
CA VAL A 341 -9.14 5.70 0.39
C VAL A 341 -9.82 7.07 0.22
N LEU A 342 -10.37 7.37 -0.97
CA LEU A 342 -11.14 8.59 -1.18
C LEU A 342 -12.40 8.62 -0.31
N GLU A 343 -13.15 7.51 -0.23
CA GLU A 343 -14.35 7.40 0.61
C GLU A 343 -14.05 7.70 2.07
N GLN A 344 -13.01 7.13 2.64
CA GLN A 344 -12.60 7.41 4.02
C GLN A 344 -12.17 8.87 4.20
N GLY A 345 -11.41 9.42 3.23
CA GLY A 345 -11.09 10.84 3.23
C GLY A 345 -12.33 11.74 3.26
N CYS A 346 -13.37 11.39 2.50
CA CYS A 346 -14.64 12.12 2.49
C CYS A 346 -15.43 11.99 3.79
N ILE A 347 -15.52 10.77 4.36
CA ILE A 347 -16.22 10.54 5.63
C ILE A 347 -15.64 11.39 6.75
N PHE A 348 -14.33 11.58 6.78
CA PHE A 348 -13.63 12.33 7.82
C PHE A 348 -13.33 13.79 7.44
N ALA A 349 -13.83 14.26 6.29
CA ALA A 349 -13.58 15.63 5.82
C ALA A 349 -14.19 16.70 6.74
N LEU A 350 -15.28 16.37 7.43
CA LEU A 350 -15.94 17.24 8.38
C LEU A 350 -15.45 17.04 9.83
N GLY A 351 -14.60 16.05 10.07
CA GLY A 351 -14.22 15.64 11.42
C GLY A 351 -15.40 15.12 12.25
N PRO A 352 -15.29 15.03 13.58
CA PRO A 352 -16.36 14.65 14.48
C PRO A 352 -17.27 15.84 14.84
N TYR A 353 -17.26 16.91 14.05
CA TYR A 353 -17.88 18.19 14.38
C TYR A 353 -19.29 18.29 13.82
N ARG A 354 -20.12 19.07 14.53
CA ARG A 354 -21.43 19.49 14.02
C ARG A 354 -21.29 20.76 13.18
N ILE A 355 -21.61 20.66 11.91
CA ILE A 355 -21.61 21.76 10.94
C ILE A 355 -23.04 21.92 10.41
N ASP A 356 -23.59 23.13 10.38
CA ASP A 356 -24.99 23.34 10.00
C ASP A 356 -25.26 23.01 8.53
N ALA A 357 -24.31 23.34 7.64
CA ALA A 357 -24.40 23.00 6.22
C ALA A 357 -23.03 22.65 5.65
N ALA A 358 -22.98 21.60 4.87
CA ALA A 358 -21.75 21.15 4.23
C ALA A 358 -21.98 20.74 2.77
N LYS A 359 -20.98 20.99 1.92
CA LYS A 359 -20.92 20.52 0.54
C LYS A 359 -19.51 19.99 0.25
N LEU A 360 -19.46 18.79 -0.29
CA LEU A 360 -18.21 18.12 -0.61
C LEU A 360 -18.26 17.61 -2.03
N HIS A 361 -17.20 17.88 -2.79
CA HIS A 361 -16.95 17.30 -4.10
C HIS A 361 -15.57 16.64 -4.09
N ALA A 362 -15.51 15.34 -4.35
CA ALA A 362 -14.26 14.60 -4.29
C ALA A 362 -14.09 13.71 -5.52
N TYR A 363 -12.85 13.57 -5.98
CA TYR A 363 -12.51 12.67 -7.07
C TYR A 363 -11.10 12.10 -6.95
N THR A 364 -10.92 10.93 -7.54
CA THR A 364 -9.62 10.28 -7.72
C THR A 364 -9.31 10.19 -9.20
N VAL A 365 -8.08 10.53 -9.58
CA VAL A 365 -7.61 10.50 -10.97
C VAL A 365 -6.44 9.54 -11.15
N ARG A 366 -6.20 9.14 -12.41
CA ARG A 366 -5.02 8.35 -12.81
C ARG A 366 -3.88 9.25 -13.19
N THR A 367 -2.68 8.86 -12.84
CA THR A 367 -1.44 9.45 -13.35
C THR A 367 -0.44 8.36 -13.70
N ASN A 368 0.68 8.73 -14.34
CA ASN A 368 1.78 7.82 -14.62
C ASN A 368 2.88 7.88 -13.53
N THR A 369 2.47 8.17 -12.29
CA THR A 369 3.34 8.15 -11.10
C THR A 369 3.29 6.77 -10.42
N VAL A 370 3.97 6.59 -9.27
CA VAL A 370 3.84 5.37 -8.47
C VAL A 370 2.41 5.23 -7.94
N GLN A 371 1.90 4.00 -7.87
CA GLN A 371 0.54 3.70 -7.43
C GLN A 371 0.26 4.16 -5.99
N GLY A 372 -0.93 4.71 -5.76
CA GLY A 372 -1.49 4.96 -4.44
C GLY A 372 -2.18 3.70 -3.88
N GLY A 373 -2.06 3.47 -2.58
CA GLY A 373 -2.69 2.33 -1.90
C GLY A 373 -2.99 2.60 -0.43
N ALA A 374 -3.26 1.56 0.32
CA ALA A 374 -3.53 1.67 1.74
C ALA A 374 -2.29 2.17 2.49
N PHE A 375 -2.45 3.20 3.30
CA PHE A 375 -1.47 3.65 4.27
C PHE A 375 -2.20 4.07 5.54
N ARG A 376 -1.61 3.80 6.70
CA ARG A 376 -2.18 4.07 8.03
C ARG A 376 -2.97 5.39 8.07
N GLY A 377 -4.26 5.32 8.45
CA GLY A 377 -5.22 6.41 8.37
C GLY A 377 -6.08 6.41 7.10
N PHE A 378 -5.64 5.76 5.99
CA PHE A 378 -6.45 5.43 4.80
C PHE A 378 -7.25 6.62 4.23
N GLY A 379 -6.60 7.79 4.05
CA GLY A 379 -7.23 9.03 3.55
C GLY A 379 -7.64 10.01 4.66
N ILE A 380 -7.88 9.54 5.89
CA ILE A 380 -8.29 10.38 7.03
C ILE A 380 -7.27 11.46 7.33
N ASN A 381 -5.97 11.12 7.32
CA ASN A 381 -4.90 12.06 7.67
C ASN A 381 -4.92 13.33 6.82
N GLN A 382 -5.17 13.19 5.51
CA GLN A 382 -5.18 14.31 4.58
C GLN A 382 -6.39 15.21 4.79
N SER A 383 -7.56 14.63 5.09
CA SER A 383 -8.79 15.41 5.31
C SER A 383 -8.85 16.01 6.71
N ALA A 384 -8.47 15.24 7.73
CA ALA A 384 -8.46 15.74 9.12
C ALA A 384 -7.47 16.90 9.28
N ASN A 385 -6.28 16.82 8.68
CA ASN A 385 -5.33 17.93 8.73
C ASN A 385 -5.92 19.23 8.19
N CYS A 386 -6.73 19.19 7.13
CA CYS A 386 -7.35 20.38 6.56
C CYS A 386 -8.32 21.04 7.53
N ILE A 387 -9.28 20.28 8.05
CA ILE A 387 -10.31 20.83 8.95
C ILE A 387 -9.73 21.28 10.29
N GLU A 388 -8.82 20.50 10.89
CA GLU A 388 -8.18 20.87 12.15
C GLU A 388 -7.33 22.16 12.01
N THR A 389 -6.59 22.31 10.91
CA THR A 389 -5.84 23.54 10.63
C THR A 389 -6.76 24.75 10.51
N MET A 390 -7.92 24.59 9.87
CA MET A 390 -8.90 25.68 9.74
C MET A 390 -9.56 26.04 11.06
N ILE A 391 -9.78 25.05 11.93
CA ILE A 391 -10.31 25.28 13.28
C ILE A 391 -9.31 26.09 14.10
N ASP A 392 -8.02 25.71 14.07
CA ASP A 392 -6.95 26.43 14.76
C ASP A 392 -6.87 27.90 14.26
N GLU A 393 -6.89 28.11 12.95
CA GLU A 393 -6.88 29.46 12.34
C GLU A 393 -8.10 30.28 12.76
N ALA A 394 -9.28 29.66 12.80
CA ALA A 394 -10.50 30.32 13.24
C ALA A 394 -10.46 30.68 14.73
N ALA A 395 -9.98 29.77 15.57
CA ALA A 395 -9.83 30.01 16.99
C ALA A 395 -8.85 31.15 17.29
N GLU A 396 -7.69 31.18 16.62
CA GLU A 396 -6.72 32.26 16.74
C GLU A 396 -7.35 33.61 16.36
N ARG A 397 -8.08 33.68 15.24
CA ARG A 397 -8.71 34.92 14.77
C ARG A 397 -9.85 35.40 15.65
N LEU A 398 -10.59 34.49 16.27
CA LEU A 398 -11.65 34.79 17.23
C LEU A 398 -11.11 35.07 18.63
N GLY A 399 -9.85 34.77 18.93
CA GLY A 399 -9.22 34.93 20.24
C GLY A 399 -9.78 33.94 21.29
N ILE A 400 -10.15 32.73 20.85
CA ILE A 400 -10.62 31.62 21.69
C ILE A 400 -9.65 30.44 21.62
N ASP A 401 -9.79 29.49 22.56
CA ASP A 401 -9.05 28.23 22.55
C ASP A 401 -9.65 27.28 21.50
N SER A 402 -8.81 26.54 20.77
CA SER A 402 -9.20 25.60 19.71
C SER A 402 -9.60 24.23 20.25
#